data_7704e75a41ed581432a79d10abb23111
#
_entry.id   7704e75a41ed581432a79d10abb23111
#
_cell.length_a   1.000
_cell.length_b   1.000
_cell.length_c   1.000
_cell.angle_alpha   90.00
_cell.angle_beta   90.00
_cell.angle_gamma   90.00
#
_symmetry.space_group_name_H-M   'P 1'
#
loop_
_entity.id
_entity.type
_entity.pdbx_description
1 polymer ?
#
loop_
_entity_poly.entity_id
_entity_poly.type
_entity_poly.pdbx_seq_one_letter_code
_entity_poly.pdbx_strand_id
1 'polypeptide(L)'
;MRAGRCASRSVIRACAAACLALALCACTSLTPREPANVADAAAAGAPFDIAGRLSARRGTDGGSASFVWRHEGGADEVDLATPLGQTLARLTGDAAGVRAQWPDGRTVEARTWDELTERTLGVAIPVQGLSAWLRGRARAGTPGTVERDAQGRPAVLRQDGWEIVYAYPDDATPKASRLTLRYEQGQPAEVRLIIDRWQ
;
A
#
# COMPACT_ATOMS: atom_id res chain seq x y z
N MET A 1 -68.01 8.84 50.75
CA MET A 1 -67.01 9.70 51.38
C MET A 1 -65.65 9.24 50.95
N ARG A 2 -64.95 10.12 50.28
CA ARG A 2 -63.55 10.55 50.38
C ARG A 2 -62.46 9.49 50.59
N ALA A 3 -61.68 9.42 49.61
CA ALA A 3 -60.26 9.81 49.41
C ALA A 3 -59.37 8.55 49.35
N GLY A 4 -58.35 8.47 48.63
CA GLY A 4 -57.48 9.41 47.99
C GLY A 4 -56.53 8.78 47.02
N ARG A 5 -56.32 9.54 45.98
CA ARG A 5 -55.23 9.36 45.01
C ARG A 5 -53.93 9.81 45.65
N CYS A 6 -52.91 8.98 45.69
CA CYS A 6 -51.51 9.46 45.65
C CYS A 6 -50.56 8.26 45.63
N ALA A 7 -50.15 7.75 44.49
CA ALA A 7 -48.95 6.97 44.35
C ALA A 7 -48.67 6.69 42.84
N SER A 8 -48.52 7.74 42.01
CA SER A 8 -48.21 7.51 40.63
C SER A 8 -47.14 8.44 40.02
N ARG A 9 -46.52 9.30 40.85
CA ARG A 9 -45.52 10.25 40.31
C ARG A 9 -44.07 9.87 40.60
N SER A 10 -43.81 8.98 41.56
CA SER A 10 -42.44 8.58 41.89
C SER A 10 -41.88 7.45 41.04
N VAL A 11 -42.74 6.55 40.54
CA VAL A 11 -42.31 5.42 39.73
C VAL A 11 -41.93 5.86 38.31
N ILE A 12 -42.58 6.86 37.74
CA ILE A 12 -42.27 7.35 36.38
C ILE A 12 -40.94 8.12 36.35
N ARG A 13 -40.53 8.74 37.44
CA ARG A 13 -39.24 9.46 37.52
C ARG A 13 -38.05 8.49 37.66
N ALA A 14 -38.22 7.32 38.27
CA ALA A 14 -37.17 6.31 38.42
C ALA A 14 -36.88 5.56 37.09
N CYS A 15 -37.88 5.32 36.26
CA CYS A 15 -37.69 4.68 34.95
C CYS A 15 -37.03 5.62 33.93
N ALA A 16 -37.29 6.92 33.96
CA ALA A 16 -36.66 7.89 33.05
C ALA A 16 -35.17 8.10 33.30
N ALA A 17 -34.71 7.97 34.59
CA ALA A 17 -33.28 8.06 34.92
C ALA A 17 -32.48 6.83 34.55
N ALA A 18 -33.09 5.65 34.56
CA ALA A 18 -32.42 4.39 34.19
C ALA A 18 -32.19 4.23 32.64
N CYS A 19 -33.06 4.80 31.82
CA CYS A 19 -32.88 4.75 30.34
C CYS A 19 -31.82 5.73 29.82
N LEU A 20 -31.49 6.79 30.58
CA LEU A 20 -30.47 7.76 30.15
C LEU A 20 -29.04 7.31 30.45
N ALA A 21 -28.84 6.34 31.35
CA ALA A 21 -27.53 5.83 31.71
C ALA A 21 -27.00 4.71 30.77
N LEU A 22 -27.84 4.09 29.94
CA LEU A 22 -27.42 3.04 29.00
C LEU A 22 -27.02 3.53 27.62
N ALA A 23 -27.13 4.82 27.31
CA ALA A 23 -26.84 5.37 25.99
C ALA A 23 -25.38 5.79 25.77
N LEU A 24 -24.47 5.65 26.75
CA LEU A 24 -23.09 6.14 26.67
C LEU A 24 -22.01 5.06 26.44
N CYS A 25 -22.34 3.82 26.20
CA CYS A 25 -21.34 2.75 25.95
C CYS A 25 -21.21 2.32 24.49
N ALA A 26 -21.65 3.09 23.52
CA ALA A 26 -21.32 2.87 22.11
C ALA A 26 -20.09 3.68 21.72
N CYS A 27 -18.94 3.48 22.39
CA CYS A 27 -17.64 3.84 21.83
C CYS A 27 -17.29 2.82 20.75
N THR A 28 -17.83 2.98 19.57
CA THR A 28 -17.21 2.44 18.37
C THR A 28 -15.83 3.07 18.28
N SER A 29 -14.79 2.28 18.52
CA SER A 29 -13.40 2.64 18.22
C SER A 29 -13.29 2.83 16.71
N LEU A 30 -13.63 4.02 16.23
CA LEU A 30 -13.21 4.46 14.91
C LEU A 30 -11.70 4.62 15.02
N THR A 31 -10.96 3.62 14.55
CA THR A 31 -9.52 3.75 14.34
C THR A 31 -9.32 4.99 13.46
N PRO A 32 -8.60 6.02 13.93
CA PRO A 32 -8.40 7.22 13.12
C PRO A 32 -7.66 6.80 11.84
N ARG A 33 -8.32 7.00 10.70
CA ARG A 33 -7.70 6.82 9.40
C ARG A 33 -6.78 8.02 9.20
N GLU A 34 -5.49 7.83 9.41
CA GLU A 34 -4.49 8.89 9.32
C GLU A 34 -4.29 9.28 7.85
N PRO A 35 -4.54 10.53 7.45
CA PRO A 35 -4.20 11.00 6.11
C PRO A 35 -2.66 11.05 5.98
N ALA A 36 -2.14 10.56 4.88
CA ALA A 36 -0.71 10.67 4.57
C ALA A 36 -0.27 12.15 4.59
N ASN A 37 0.71 12.48 5.40
CA ASN A 37 1.17 13.85 5.58
C ASN A 37 2.47 14.15 4.81
N VAL A 38 2.82 15.46 4.71
CA VAL A 38 3.98 15.94 3.93
C VAL A 38 5.33 15.44 4.49
N ALA A 39 5.43 15.16 5.80
CA ALA A 39 6.65 14.61 6.40
C ALA A 39 6.97 13.21 5.89
N ASP A 40 5.95 12.46 5.46
CA ASP A 40 6.12 11.14 4.88
C ASP A 40 6.69 11.19 3.45
N ALA A 41 6.52 12.30 2.74
CA ALA A 41 7.04 12.47 1.38
C ALA A 41 8.57 12.56 1.33
N ALA A 42 9.20 13.25 2.28
CA ALA A 42 10.66 13.37 2.34
C ALA A 42 11.35 12.04 2.58
N ALA A 43 10.75 11.18 3.40
CA ALA A 43 11.28 9.85 3.67
C ALA A 43 10.97 8.85 2.54
N ALA A 44 10.04 9.15 1.62
CA ALA A 44 9.82 8.34 0.43
C ALA A 44 11.02 8.37 -0.53
N GLY A 45 11.79 9.47 -0.54
CA GLY A 45 13.01 9.63 -1.33
C GLY A 45 14.30 9.11 -0.70
N ALA A 46 14.26 8.51 0.50
CA ALA A 46 15.46 7.96 1.11
C ALA A 46 16.02 6.78 0.28
N PRO A 47 17.35 6.62 0.17
CA PRO A 47 17.94 5.55 -0.63
C PRO A 47 17.61 4.16 -0.09
N PHE A 48 17.55 3.18 -0.98
CA PHE A 48 17.45 1.75 -0.65
C PHE A 48 18.03 0.87 -1.76
N ASP A 49 18.48 -0.31 -1.37
CA ASP A 49 18.77 -1.43 -2.26
C ASP A 49 17.98 -2.64 -1.75
N ILE A 50 17.16 -3.22 -2.62
CA ILE A 50 16.39 -4.41 -2.29
C ILE A 50 16.55 -5.46 -3.39
N ALA A 51 16.52 -6.72 -2.99
CA ALA A 51 16.50 -7.83 -3.93
C ALA A 51 15.45 -8.85 -3.52
N GLY A 52 14.91 -9.55 -4.51
CA GLY A 52 13.87 -10.52 -4.25
C GLY A 52 13.24 -11.07 -5.52
N ARG A 53 11.98 -11.45 -5.40
CA ARG A 53 11.20 -12.05 -6.48
C ARG A 53 9.91 -11.27 -6.67
N LEU A 54 9.53 -11.07 -7.90
CA LEU A 54 8.24 -10.48 -8.26
C LEU A 54 7.43 -11.47 -9.10
N SER A 55 6.12 -11.39 -8.97
CA SER A 55 5.19 -11.95 -9.94
C SER A 55 4.13 -10.92 -10.26
N ALA A 56 3.74 -10.83 -11.53
CA ALA A 56 2.67 -9.96 -11.98
C ALA A 56 1.66 -10.79 -12.77
N ARG A 57 0.37 -10.49 -12.57
CA ARG A 57 -0.73 -11.16 -13.29
C ARG A 57 -1.76 -10.11 -13.70
N ARG A 58 -2.30 -10.29 -14.91
CA ARG A 58 -3.40 -9.51 -15.46
C ARG A 58 -4.30 -10.43 -16.28
N GLY A 59 -5.50 -10.69 -15.78
CA GLY A 59 -6.37 -11.70 -16.39
C GLY A 59 -5.70 -13.08 -16.42
N THR A 60 -5.52 -13.62 -17.62
CA THR A 60 -4.84 -14.90 -17.86
C THR A 60 -3.33 -14.76 -18.04
N ASP A 61 -2.85 -13.56 -18.32
CA ASP A 61 -1.44 -13.28 -18.57
C ASP A 61 -0.70 -13.03 -17.28
N GLY A 62 0.56 -13.46 -17.24
CA GLY A 62 1.39 -13.23 -16.06
C GLY A 62 2.80 -13.79 -16.24
N GLY A 63 3.66 -13.37 -15.31
CA GLY A 63 5.05 -13.78 -15.28
C GLY A 63 5.67 -13.61 -13.91
N SER A 64 6.87 -14.14 -13.75
CA SER A 64 7.69 -13.97 -12.57
C SER A 64 9.14 -13.72 -12.94
N ALA A 65 9.82 -12.96 -12.07
CA ALA A 65 11.23 -12.65 -12.24
C ALA A 65 11.88 -12.48 -10.85
N SER A 66 13.19 -12.66 -10.79
CA SER A 66 14.01 -12.10 -9.73
C SER A 66 14.27 -10.64 -10.04
N PHE A 67 14.42 -9.82 -9.01
CA PHE A 67 14.73 -8.39 -9.18
C PHE A 67 15.80 -7.93 -8.20
N VAL A 68 16.55 -6.93 -8.64
CA VAL A 68 17.33 -6.03 -7.79
C VAL A 68 16.86 -4.62 -8.09
N TRP A 69 16.48 -3.87 -7.08
CA TRP A 69 16.03 -2.50 -7.23
C TRP A 69 16.82 -1.57 -6.32
N ARG A 70 17.46 -0.59 -6.93
CA ARG A 70 18.19 0.49 -6.26
C ARG A 70 17.44 1.79 -6.48
N HIS A 71 17.28 2.53 -5.42
CA HIS A 71 16.71 3.88 -5.43
C HIS A 71 17.67 4.82 -4.72
N GLU A 72 18.13 5.85 -5.43
CA GLU A 72 19.03 6.85 -4.88
C GLU A 72 18.86 8.19 -5.59
N GLY A 73 18.77 9.29 -4.84
CA GLY A 73 18.71 10.65 -5.39
C GLY A 73 17.51 10.90 -6.32
N GLY A 74 16.43 10.14 -6.15
CA GLY A 74 15.25 10.22 -7.02
C GLY A 74 15.38 9.44 -8.33
N ALA A 75 16.48 8.71 -8.52
CA ALA A 75 16.66 7.77 -9.62
C ALA A 75 16.37 6.34 -9.17
N ASP A 76 15.82 5.56 -10.08
CA ASP A 76 15.51 4.15 -9.90
C ASP A 76 16.26 3.31 -10.93
N GLU A 77 16.87 2.21 -10.50
CA GLU A 77 17.43 1.16 -11.35
C GLU A 77 16.85 -0.17 -10.91
N VAL A 78 16.20 -0.89 -11.84
CA VAL A 78 15.61 -2.19 -11.61
C VAL A 78 16.17 -3.19 -12.61
N ASP A 79 16.94 -4.16 -12.12
CA ASP A 79 17.39 -5.31 -12.91
C ASP A 79 16.41 -6.46 -12.73
N LEU A 80 15.88 -6.96 -13.83
CA LEU A 80 15.01 -8.14 -13.88
C LEU A 80 15.77 -9.33 -14.46
N ALA A 81 15.64 -10.47 -13.82
CA ALA A 81 16.27 -11.72 -14.30
C ALA A 81 15.32 -12.92 -14.15
N THR A 82 15.55 -13.96 -14.94
CA THR A 82 14.91 -15.25 -14.73
C THR A 82 15.36 -15.86 -13.40
N PRO A 83 14.66 -16.87 -12.85
CA PRO A 83 15.13 -17.60 -11.67
C PRO A 83 16.52 -18.25 -11.85
N LEU A 84 16.95 -18.48 -13.07
CA LEU A 84 18.28 -19.01 -13.43
C LEU A 84 19.34 -17.91 -13.58
N GLY A 85 18.99 -16.63 -13.32
CA GLY A 85 19.93 -15.52 -13.38
C GLY A 85 20.15 -14.90 -14.76
N GLN A 86 19.42 -15.30 -15.79
CA GLN A 86 19.50 -14.66 -17.11
C GLN A 86 18.79 -13.30 -17.06
N THR A 87 19.45 -12.24 -17.50
CA THR A 87 18.85 -10.91 -17.59
C THR A 87 17.63 -10.92 -18.50
N LEU A 88 16.50 -10.44 -18.00
CA LEU A 88 15.27 -10.24 -18.75
C LEU A 88 15.17 -8.81 -19.27
N ALA A 89 15.42 -7.83 -18.41
CA ALA A 89 15.41 -6.42 -18.75
C ALA A 89 16.11 -5.61 -17.66
N ARG A 90 16.63 -4.44 -18.03
CA ARG A 90 17.04 -3.37 -17.12
C ARG A 90 16.13 -2.18 -17.30
N LEU A 91 15.61 -1.67 -16.23
CA LEU A 91 14.79 -0.48 -16.21
C LEU A 91 15.51 0.60 -15.43
N THR A 92 15.54 1.81 -15.97
CA THR A 92 16.13 2.98 -15.32
C THR A 92 15.17 4.14 -15.43
N GLY A 93 15.13 5.01 -14.42
CA GLY A 93 14.28 6.18 -14.45
C GLY A 93 14.69 7.23 -13.45
N ASP A 94 14.48 8.48 -13.83
CA ASP A 94 14.70 9.67 -13.02
C ASP A 94 13.70 10.78 -13.38
N ALA A 95 13.97 12.01 -13.01
CA ALA A 95 13.13 13.17 -13.32
C ALA A 95 13.08 13.51 -14.83
N ALA A 96 14.05 13.05 -15.64
CA ALA A 96 14.09 13.30 -17.08
C ALA A 96 13.26 12.30 -17.89
N GLY A 97 13.06 11.09 -17.36
CA GLY A 97 12.28 10.05 -18.00
C GLY A 97 12.66 8.66 -17.54
N VAL A 98 12.07 7.68 -18.19
CA VAL A 98 12.25 6.26 -17.86
C VAL A 98 12.55 5.44 -19.11
N ARG A 99 13.34 4.37 -18.94
CA ARG A 99 13.77 3.49 -20.02
C ARG A 99 13.74 2.03 -19.58
N ALA A 100 13.29 1.16 -20.46
CA ALA A 100 13.47 -0.28 -20.36
C ALA A 100 14.39 -0.74 -21.49
N GLN A 101 15.37 -1.59 -21.19
CA GLN A 101 16.31 -2.18 -22.14
C GLN A 101 16.35 -3.69 -21.97
N TRP A 102 16.26 -4.40 -23.09
CA TRP A 102 16.33 -5.87 -23.16
C TRP A 102 17.69 -6.33 -23.69
N PRO A 103 18.10 -7.58 -23.41
CA PRO A 103 19.38 -8.13 -23.88
C PRO A 103 19.52 -8.17 -25.39
N ASP A 104 18.43 -8.22 -26.13
CA ASP A 104 18.42 -8.21 -27.61
C ASP A 104 18.65 -6.81 -28.23
N GLY A 105 18.88 -5.79 -27.34
CA GLY A 105 19.12 -4.42 -27.77
C GLY A 105 17.86 -3.58 -27.92
N ARG A 106 16.66 -4.16 -27.81
CA ARG A 106 15.41 -3.39 -27.80
C ARG A 106 15.41 -2.42 -26.63
N THR A 107 14.89 -1.23 -26.88
CA THR A 107 14.71 -0.19 -25.86
C THR A 107 13.34 0.44 -26.01
N VAL A 108 12.67 0.69 -24.89
CA VAL A 108 11.44 1.47 -24.82
C VAL A 108 11.68 2.62 -23.85
N GLU A 109 11.36 3.82 -24.29
CA GLU A 109 11.44 5.05 -23.47
C GLU A 109 10.04 5.60 -23.26
N ALA A 110 9.84 6.19 -22.08
CA ALA A 110 8.61 6.85 -21.71
C ALA A 110 8.90 8.05 -20.78
N ARG A 111 7.93 8.91 -20.59
CA ARG A 111 8.08 10.05 -19.67
C ARG A 111 7.88 9.65 -18.22
N THR A 112 7.08 8.61 -17.98
CA THR A 112 6.73 8.15 -16.64
C THR A 112 6.80 6.62 -16.55
N TRP A 113 6.93 6.13 -15.34
CA TRP A 113 6.89 4.70 -15.04
C TRP A 113 5.54 4.06 -15.41
N ASP A 114 4.44 4.76 -15.17
CA ASP A 114 3.09 4.31 -15.51
C ASP A 114 2.97 4.07 -17.03
N GLU A 115 3.46 5.02 -17.84
CA GLU A 115 3.50 4.89 -19.30
C GLU A 115 4.40 3.75 -19.75
N LEU A 116 5.58 3.59 -19.15
CA LEU A 116 6.51 2.50 -19.50
C LEU A 116 5.89 1.13 -19.19
N THR A 117 5.34 0.96 -18.00
CA THR A 117 4.76 -0.30 -17.55
C THR A 117 3.46 -0.62 -18.30
N GLU A 118 2.65 0.39 -18.62
CA GLU A 118 1.48 0.20 -19.50
C GLU A 118 1.87 -0.31 -20.89
N ARG A 119 2.90 0.28 -21.51
CA ARG A 119 3.40 -0.16 -22.83
C ARG A 119 4.04 -1.53 -22.81
N THR A 120 4.68 -1.92 -21.72
CA THR A 120 5.49 -3.15 -21.66
C THR A 120 4.75 -4.31 -21.02
N LEU A 121 3.89 -4.03 -20.04
CA LEU A 121 3.16 -5.02 -19.24
C LEU A 121 1.65 -4.90 -19.43
N GLY A 122 1.18 -3.83 -20.11
CA GLY A 122 -0.24 -3.53 -20.26
C GLY A 122 -0.94 -3.10 -18.98
N VAL A 123 -0.20 -2.75 -17.93
CA VAL A 123 -0.69 -2.24 -16.65
C VAL A 123 0.18 -1.07 -16.24
N ALA A 124 -0.45 0.07 -15.94
CA ALA A 124 0.23 1.21 -15.36
C ALA A 124 0.62 0.91 -13.90
N ILE A 125 1.88 0.57 -13.67
CA ILE A 125 2.43 0.37 -12.32
C ILE A 125 3.18 1.64 -11.92
N PRO A 126 2.71 2.40 -10.92
CA PRO A 126 3.35 3.64 -10.50
C PRO A 126 4.60 3.34 -9.66
N VAL A 127 5.73 3.04 -10.33
CA VAL A 127 6.99 2.69 -9.64
C VAL A 127 7.45 3.80 -8.69
N GLN A 128 7.23 5.07 -9.02
CA GLN A 128 7.48 6.18 -8.09
C GLN A 128 6.62 6.09 -6.82
N GLY A 129 5.35 5.67 -6.96
CA GLY A 129 4.49 5.36 -5.82
C GLY A 129 4.99 4.12 -5.07
N LEU A 130 5.47 3.13 -5.82
CA LEU A 130 5.93 1.87 -5.26
C LEU A 130 7.12 2.06 -4.30
N SER A 131 8.02 3.02 -4.54
CA SER A 131 9.11 3.34 -3.61
C SER A 131 8.61 3.87 -2.25
N ALA A 132 7.53 4.64 -2.23
CA ALA A 132 6.86 5.10 -1.01
C ALA A 132 6.10 3.94 -0.36
N TRP A 133 5.37 3.15 -1.16
CA TRP A 133 4.59 2.00 -0.68
C TRP A 133 5.46 0.91 -0.07
N LEU A 134 6.64 0.64 -0.60
CA LEU A 134 7.61 -0.27 0.01
C LEU A 134 7.94 0.09 1.46
N ARG A 135 7.90 1.37 1.79
CA ARG A 135 8.12 1.90 3.14
C ARG A 135 6.83 2.05 3.96
N GLY A 136 5.71 1.55 3.44
CA GLY A 136 4.41 1.66 4.09
C GLY A 136 3.86 3.07 4.16
N ARG A 137 4.17 3.91 3.17
CA ARG A 137 3.75 5.31 3.09
C ARG A 137 3.03 5.59 1.79
N ALA A 138 2.03 6.45 1.83
CA ALA A 138 1.42 6.96 0.61
C ALA A 138 2.41 7.88 -0.12
N ARG A 139 2.40 7.85 -1.45
CA ARG A 139 3.14 8.81 -2.27
C ARG A 139 2.55 10.22 -2.12
N ALA A 140 3.37 11.23 -2.27
CA ALA A 140 2.92 12.62 -2.24
C ALA A 140 2.04 12.97 -3.45
N GLY A 141 1.16 13.95 -3.29
CA GLY A 141 0.38 14.55 -4.37
C GLY A 141 -0.98 13.91 -4.60
N THR A 142 -1.27 12.72 -4.09
CA THR A 142 -2.59 12.07 -4.17
C THR A 142 -3.03 11.53 -2.82
N PRO A 143 -4.34 11.58 -2.52
CA PRO A 143 -4.85 11.01 -1.28
C PRO A 143 -4.58 9.51 -1.18
N GLY A 144 -4.16 9.07 0.01
CA GLY A 144 -3.98 7.67 0.32
C GLY A 144 -4.33 7.40 1.77
N THR A 145 -4.55 6.13 2.11
CA THR A 145 -4.87 5.72 3.47
C THR A 145 -4.01 4.55 3.88
N VAL A 146 -3.55 4.55 5.12
CA VAL A 146 -2.73 3.49 5.71
C VAL A 146 -3.44 2.95 6.94
N GLU A 147 -3.76 1.68 6.92
CA GLU A 147 -4.20 0.92 8.09
C GLU A 147 -2.97 0.27 8.72
N ARG A 148 -2.92 0.25 10.04
CA ARG A 148 -1.78 -0.29 10.79
C ARG A 148 -2.18 -1.53 11.59
N ASP A 149 -1.23 -2.44 11.76
CA ASP A 149 -1.40 -3.60 12.64
C ASP A 149 -1.25 -3.23 14.12
N ALA A 150 -1.38 -4.21 15.00
CA ALA A 150 -1.27 -4.03 16.45
C ALA A 150 0.12 -3.54 16.88
N GLN A 151 1.16 -3.73 16.07
CA GLN A 151 2.53 -3.25 16.28
C GLN A 151 2.77 -1.85 15.69
N GLY A 152 1.73 -1.21 15.10
CA GLY A 152 1.82 0.09 14.47
C GLY A 152 2.45 0.08 13.07
N ARG A 153 2.72 -1.11 12.50
CA ARG A 153 3.29 -1.26 11.16
C ARG A 153 2.18 -1.18 10.10
N PRO A 154 2.47 -0.74 8.87
CA PRO A 154 1.51 -0.76 7.77
C PRO A 154 0.95 -2.18 7.55
N ALA A 155 -0.37 -2.32 7.57
CA ALA A 155 -1.06 -3.57 7.24
C ALA A 155 -1.68 -3.50 5.85
N VAL A 156 -2.39 -2.42 5.56
CA VAL A 156 -2.99 -2.16 4.25
C VAL A 156 -2.82 -0.69 3.90
N LEU A 157 -2.38 -0.43 2.67
CA LEU A 157 -2.36 0.92 2.11
C LEU A 157 -3.25 0.95 0.86
N ARG A 158 -4.05 2.01 0.72
CA ARG A 158 -4.88 2.23 -0.47
C ARG A 158 -4.57 3.60 -1.06
N GLN A 159 -4.19 3.60 -2.34
CA GLN A 159 -3.89 4.82 -3.09
C GLN A 159 -3.99 4.56 -4.58
N ASP A 160 -4.47 5.53 -5.36
CA ASP A 160 -4.51 5.50 -6.83
C ASP A 160 -5.19 4.26 -7.42
N GLY A 161 -6.20 3.73 -6.74
CA GLY A 161 -6.88 2.50 -7.16
C GLY A 161 -6.14 1.21 -6.82
N TRP A 162 -4.99 1.30 -6.20
CA TRP A 162 -4.23 0.17 -5.68
C TRP A 162 -4.55 -0.10 -4.21
N GLU A 163 -4.65 -1.38 -3.86
CA GLU A 163 -4.60 -1.88 -2.51
C GLU A 163 -3.28 -2.64 -2.31
N ILE A 164 -2.50 -2.25 -1.33
CA ILE A 164 -1.22 -2.85 -0.98
C ILE A 164 -1.35 -3.51 0.38
N VAL A 165 -1.20 -4.82 0.44
CA VAL A 165 -1.23 -5.62 1.66
C VAL A 165 0.19 -6.00 2.03
N TYR A 166 0.56 -5.73 3.28
CA TYR A 166 1.90 -6.00 3.82
C TYR A 166 1.91 -7.28 4.63
N ALA A 167 2.96 -8.07 4.48
CA ALA A 167 3.22 -9.22 5.36
C ALA A 167 4.65 -9.16 5.89
N TYR A 168 4.79 -9.47 7.15
CA TYR A 168 6.05 -9.43 7.90
C TYR A 168 6.47 -10.85 8.26
N PRO A 169 7.79 -11.14 8.37
CA PRO A 169 8.24 -12.50 8.73
C PRO A 169 7.88 -12.85 10.17
N ASP A 170 7.83 -11.86 11.06
CA ASP A 170 7.51 -11.97 12.47
C ASP A 170 7.03 -10.63 13.06
N ASP A 171 6.66 -10.62 14.35
CA ASP A 171 6.17 -9.42 15.03
C ASP A 171 7.24 -8.39 15.37
N ALA A 172 8.49 -8.77 15.42
CA ALA A 172 9.62 -7.89 15.79
C ALA A 172 10.23 -7.17 14.58
N THR A 173 10.04 -7.69 13.38
CA THR A 173 10.65 -7.15 12.16
C THR A 173 9.87 -5.96 11.63
N PRO A 174 10.50 -4.76 11.51
CA PRO A 174 9.80 -3.55 11.07
C PRO A 174 9.61 -3.46 9.54
N LYS A 175 10.41 -4.20 8.75
CA LYS A 175 10.37 -4.20 7.29
C LYS A 175 9.52 -5.37 6.78
N ALA A 176 8.59 -5.09 5.86
CA ALA A 176 7.79 -6.13 5.24
C ALA A 176 8.67 -7.05 4.37
N SER A 177 8.42 -8.36 4.43
CA SER A 177 9.04 -9.35 3.55
C SER A 177 8.22 -9.65 2.31
N ARG A 178 6.93 -9.25 2.31
CA ARG A 178 6.06 -9.42 1.16
C ARG A 178 5.09 -8.26 1.04
N LEU A 179 4.90 -7.80 -0.19
CA LEU A 179 3.82 -6.90 -0.57
C LEU A 179 2.95 -7.58 -1.63
N THR A 180 1.65 -7.51 -1.46
CA THR A 180 0.68 -7.90 -2.49
C THR A 180 -0.08 -6.65 -2.90
N LEU A 181 0.08 -6.25 -4.15
CA LEU A 181 -0.56 -5.07 -4.74
C LEU A 181 -1.70 -5.55 -5.63
N ARG A 182 -2.90 -5.02 -5.43
CA ARG A 182 -4.07 -5.30 -6.26
C ARG A 182 -4.60 -4.03 -6.85
N TYR A 183 -4.84 -4.04 -8.13
CA TYR A 183 -5.53 -2.98 -8.85
C TYR A 183 -6.93 -3.44 -9.21
N GLU A 184 -7.94 -2.72 -8.73
CA GLU A 184 -9.35 -3.14 -8.86
C GLU A 184 -10.13 -2.27 -9.85
N GLN A 185 -9.53 -1.19 -10.35
CA GLN A 185 -10.17 -0.30 -11.31
C GLN A 185 -9.86 -0.75 -12.74
N GLY A 186 -10.89 -1.02 -13.54
CA GLY A 186 -10.73 -1.50 -14.93
C GLY A 186 -10.39 -2.99 -15.00
N GLN A 187 -9.30 -3.35 -15.68
CA GLN A 187 -8.83 -4.74 -15.72
C GLN A 187 -8.04 -5.07 -14.44
N PRO A 188 -8.50 -6.06 -13.66
CA PRO A 188 -7.81 -6.44 -12.44
C PRO A 188 -6.37 -6.89 -12.70
N ALA A 189 -5.45 -6.39 -11.88
CA ALA A 189 -4.06 -6.79 -11.90
C ALA A 189 -3.58 -7.08 -10.48
N GLU A 190 -2.70 -8.05 -10.33
CA GLU A 190 -2.04 -8.37 -9.07
C GLU A 190 -0.52 -8.41 -9.28
N VAL A 191 0.21 -7.71 -8.42
CA VAL A 191 1.67 -7.77 -8.34
C VAL A 191 2.05 -8.23 -6.95
N ARG A 192 2.91 -9.23 -6.85
CA ARG A 192 3.49 -9.70 -5.59
C ARG A 192 4.97 -9.48 -5.61
N LEU A 193 5.46 -8.82 -4.55
CA LEU A 193 6.87 -8.67 -4.27
C LEU A 193 7.22 -9.50 -3.04
N ILE A 194 8.20 -10.36 -3.15
CA ILE A 194 8.85 -11.04 -2.04
C ILE A 194 10.23 -10.42 -1.92
N ILE A 195 10.54 -9.83 -0.78
CA ILE A 195 11.79 -9.12 -0.53
C ILE A 195 12.67 -10.04 0.31
N ASP A 196 13.71 -10.57 -0.31
CA ASP A 196 14.65 -11.48 0.32
C ASP A 196 15.79 -10.71 1.01
N ARG A 197 16.10 -9.46 0.56
CA ARG A 197 17.16 -8.62 1.13
C ARG A 197 16.75 -7.14 1.11
N TRP A 198 17.05 -6.45 2.21
CA TRP A 198 16.99 -5.00 2.40
C TRP A 198 18.37 -4.46 2.76
N GLN A 199 18.86 -3.44 2.07
CA GLN A 199 20.07 -2.69 2.39
C GLN A 199 19.79 -1.19 2.41
#